data_5a04c104ac1ec2510cb82cdb33030fe0
#
_entry.id   5a04c104ac1ec2510cb82cdb33030fe0
#
_cell.length_a   1.000
_cell.length_b   1.000
_cell.length_c   1.000
_cell.angle_alpha   90.00
_cell.angle_beta   90.00
_cell.angle_gamma   90.00
#
_symmetry.space_group_name_H-M   'P 1'
#
loop_
_entity.id
_entity.type
_entity.pdbx_description
1 polymer ?
#
loop_
_entity_poly.entity_id
_entity_poly.type
_entity_poly.pdbx_seq_one_letter_code
_entity_poly.pdbx_strand_id
1 'polypeptide(L)'
;MASGIERRGFLKTAAVAATLAAPRLSLAADSKVLRFVPQANLANLDPIWTTQYVVRNGSLLIWDMLLGVDDQLQPKPQMVESYENTPDFKTWTFKLRPGLKFHDGEPVLAKDVVASINRWMVRDAPMGGPIKKRTDALEAVDDRTIRFRLNQPYAKMLFAIGKSSTPTLFIMPERIAQTDPYKQISEYIGSGPMRFKKDEWIPGAKAVFEKFGGYVPRDEKANWLAGGKRIHFDRIEWQIVPDGATAGAALQSGEVDWLETPLSDLIPLLKKNSNIAVDIADPLGNIGSFRINHLYPPFNDVRVRRAVQMALSQEDYMGAVVGDDETLWKTLPSYFTPDTPLYTENGGDRLKGKRDYDAAKKLLAEAGYKNEPIILLVATDVAITKAQGDVTADLLKRIGMNVQYQALDWGTVGQRRASKEPPDKGGWHIFHTWHAGADCVNPAPYTALDCSGPTAWFGWPNSPEVQAKIAEWYAAPDLATEKTVIADLNKAAMDFVVYLPTGFFKGYQAWRNNLSGIVKAPFPVFWDVTKA
;
A
#
# COMPACT_ATOMS: atom_id res chain seq x y z
N MET A 1 -61.60 59.80 27.90
CA MET A 1 -62.57 58.90 27.28
C MET A 1 -61.80 58.07 26.26
N ALA A 2 -61.32 56.92 26.63
CA ALA A 2 -60.67 56.00 25.75
C ALA A 2 -60.96 54.61 26.29
N SER A 3 -61.76 53.86 25.54
CA SER A 3 -62.18 52.48 25.82
C SER A 3 -61.09 51.51 25.51
N GLY A 4 -60.69 50.69 26.46
CA GLY A 4 -59.84 49.55 26.27
C GLY A 4 -60.54 48.43 25.47
N ILE A 5 -59.84 47.79 24.60
CA ILE A 5 -60.22 46.52 23.93
C ILE A 5 -59.27 45.44 24.42
N GLU A 6 -59.85 44.48 25.14
CA GLU A 6 -59.16 43.28 25.68
C GLU A 6 -58.63 42.38 24.59
N ARG A 7 -57.32 42.10 24.66
CA ARG A 7 -56.65 41.02 23.94
C ARG A 7 -56.65 39.74 24.79
N ARG A 8 -57.76 39.05 24.85
CA ARG A 8 -57.81 37.67 25.39
C ARG A 8 -58.93 36.88 24.67
N GLY A 9 -58.55 36.08 23.73
CA GLY A 9 -59.51 35.16 23.17
C GLY A 9 -59.22 34.63 21.76
N PHE A 10 -57.97 34.24 21.42
CA PHE A 10 -57.72 33.45 20.23
C PHE A 10 -56.45 32.60 20.37
N LEU A 11 -56.46 31.71 21.34
CA LEU A 11 -55.42 30.67 21.49
C LEU A 11 -56.05 29.40 22.06
N LYS A 12 -56.98 28.84 21.34
CA LYS A 12 -57.39 27.41 21.53
C LYS A 12 -57.91 26.90 20.19
N THR A 13 -57.30 25.78 19.74
CA THR A 13 -57.65 24.94 18.57
C THR A 13 -56.79 25.16 17.31
N ALA A 14 -55.55 24.70 17.38
CA ALA A 14 -54.81 24.14 16.23
C ALA A 14 -53.66 23.28 16.74
N ALA A 15 -53.95 22.33 17.61
CA ALA A 15 -53.02 21.27 17.97
C ALA A 15 -53.56 19.95 17.49
N VAL A 16 -53.46 19.66 16.19
CA VAL A 16 -53.68 18.31 15.68
C VAL A 16 -52.75 18.04 14.53
N ALA A 17 -51.86 17.05 14.75
CA ALA A 17 -51.28 16.16 13.77
C ALA A 17 -50.26 16.75 12.76
N ALA A 18 -49.10 17.20 13.26
CA ALA A 18 -47.88 16.95 12.58
C ALA A 18 -47.22 15.68 13.14
N THR A 19 -47.89 14.52 12.95
CA THR A 19 -47.29 13.23 13.21
C THR A 19 -46.30 12.92 12.07
N LEU A 20 -45.01 13.14 12.31
CA LEU A 20 -43.95 12.15 12.13
C LEU A 20 -44.09 11.25 10.88
N ALA A 21 -43.94 11.83 9.71
CA ALA A 21 -43.41 11.16 8.56
C ALA A 21 -41.92 11.56 8.45
N ALA A 22 -41.13 11.19 9.46
CA ALA A 22 -39.69 11.27 9.43
C ALA A 22 -39.12 9.86 9.34
N PRO A 23 -38.05 9.69 8.85
CA PRO A 23 -37.34 9.46 7.62
C PRO A 23 -36.88 8.01 7.51
N ARG A 24 -37.77 7.07 7.21
CA ARG A 24 -37.35 5.70 6.80
C ARG A 24 -36.63 5.70 5.47
N LEU A 25 -36.84 6.68 4.62
CA LEU A 25 -36.09 6.89 3.36
C LEU A 25 -34.64 7.30 3.60
N SER A 26 -34.35 8.03 4.65
CA SER A 26 -32.97 8.46 5.01
C SER A 26 -32.11 7.27 5.44
N LEU A 27 -32.65 6.35 6.27
CA LEU A 27 -31.91 5.17 6.74
C LEU A 27 -31.61 4.17 5.61
N ALA A 28 -32.58 3.92 4.71
CA ALA A 28 -32.38 3.03 3.57
C ALA A 28 -31.39 3.61 2.54
N ALA A 29 -31.38 4.92 2.34
CA ALA A 29 -30.39 5.59 1.49
C ALA A 29 -29.00 5.56 2.11
N ASP A 30 -28.89 5.70 3.44
CA ASP A 30 -27.61 5.67 4.16
C ASP A 30 -26.97 4.27 4.18
N SER A 31 -27.78 3.19 4.21
CA SER A 31 -27.29 1.81 4.15
C SER A 31 -26.62 1.46 2.81
N LYS A 32 -26.85 2.25 1.75
CA LYS A 32 -26.23 2.08 0.42
C LYS A 32 -24.97 2.89 0.22
N VAL A 33 -24.58 3.71 1.19
CA VAL A 33 -23.36 4.52 1.16
C VAL A 33 -22.41 4.05 2.26
N LEU A 34 -21.18 3.72 1.87
CA LEU A 34 -20.09 3.45 2.80
C LEU A 34 -19.17 4.66 2.89
N ARG A 35 -18.97 5.21 4.08
CA ARG A 35 -18.03 6.29 4.36
C ARG A 35 -16.78 5.73 5.01
N PHE A 36 -15.67 5.80 4.29
CA PHE A 36 -14.40 5.19 4.66
C PHE A 36 -13.33 6.26 4.82
N VAL A 37 -12.52 6.18 5.87
CA VAL A 37 -11.35 7.03 6.07
C VAL A 37 -10.10 6.22 5.73
N PRO A 38 -9.43 6.52 4.60
CA PRO A 38 -8.21 5.81 4.19
C PRO A 38 -7.02 6.22 5.04
N GLN A 39 -5.97 5.41 5.00
CA GLN A 39 -4.71 5.63 5.73
C GLN A 39 -3.94 6.90 5.31
N ALA A 40 -4.23 7.44 4.15
CA ALA A 40 -3.57 8.63 3.60
C ALA A 40 -4.44 9.32 2.55
N ASN A 41 -4.07 10.55 2.19
CA ASN A 41 -4.71 11.30 1.11
C ASN A 41 -4.49 10.62 -0.26
N LEU A 42 -5.56 10.43 -1.02
CA LEU A 42 -5.51 10.01 -2.43
C LEU A 42 -5.21 11.23 -3.32
N ALA A 43 -3.96 11.67 -3.33
CA ALA A 43 -3.53 12.85 -4.08
C ALA A 43 -3.29 12.60 -5.58
N ASN A 44 -3.12 11.35 -5.97
CA ASN A 44 -3.00 10.89 -7.36
C ASN A 44 -3.66 9.51 -7.49
N LEU A 45 -3.93 9.08 -8.72
CA LEU A 45 -4.61 7.81 -8.97
C LEU A 45 -4.04 7.13 -10.23
N ASP A 46 -2.76 6.78 -10.17
CA ASP A 46 -2.10 5.94 -11.18
C ASP A 46 -1.27 4.85 -10.50
N PRO A 47 -1.75 3.59 -10.45
CA PRO A 47 -1.11 2.49 -9.71
C PRO A 47 0.19 1.99 -10.34
N ILE A 48 0.53 2.45 -11.55
CA ILE A 48 1.80 2.12 -12.23
C ILE A 48 2.82 3.23 -12.00
N TRP A 49 2.40 4.49 -11.96
CA TRP A 49 3.29 5.63 -11.74
C TRP A 49 3.83 5.68 -10.31
N THR A 50 3.02 5.31 -9.31
CA THR A 50 3.39 5.34 -7.88
C THR A 50 3.23 3.98 -7.19
N THR A 51 3.94 3.81 -6.07
CA THR A 51 3.85 2.63 -5.22
C THR A 51 3.14 2.90 -3.88
N GLN A 52 2.35 3.98 -3.80
CA GLN A 52 1.58 4.31 -2.58
C GLN A 52 0.42 3.34 -2.38
N TYR A 53 0.29 2.77 -1.18
CA TYR A 53 -0.76 1.81 -0.87
C TYR A 53 -2.17 2.41 -0.99
N VAL A 54 -2.36 3.68 -0.62
CA VAL A 54 -3.66 4.36 -0.80
C VAL A 54 -4.09 4.37 -2.26
N VAL A 55 -3.14 4.54 -3.20
CA VAL A 55 -3.43 4.49 -4.65
C VAL A 55 -3.77 3.07 -5.09
N ARG A 56 -3.01 2.05 -4.66
CA ARG A 56 -3.35 0.64 -4.89
C ARG A 56 -4.75 0.31 -4.36
N ASN A 57 -5.06 0.69 -3.13
CA ASN A 57 -6.32 0.40 -2.48
C ASN A 57 -7.52 1.02 -3.22
N GLY A 58 -7.41 2.26 -3.68
CA GLY A 58 -8.41 2.89 -4.56
C GLY A 58 -8.50 2.23 -5.93
N SER A 59 -7.34 1.83 -6.47
CA SER A 59 -7.27 1.13 -7.76
C SER A 59 -7.95 -0.23 -7.78
N LEU A 60 -7.96 -0.95 -6.65
CA LEU A 60 -8.66 -2.24 -6.49
C LEU A 60 -10.19 -2.11 -6.69
N LEU A 61 -10.76 -0.93 -6.50
CA LEU A 61 -12.17 -0.64 -6.78
C LEU A 61 -12.43 -0.38 -8.27
N ILE A 62 -11.45 0.23 -8.96
CA ILE A 62 -11.62 0.75 -10.33
C ILE A 62 -11.20 -0.25 -11.39
N TRP A 63 -10.06 -0.91 -11.18
CA TRP A 63 -9.47 -1.84 -12.16
C TRP A 63 -9.48 -3.26 -11.62
N ASP A 64 -9.74 -4.21 -12.53
CA ASP A 64 -9.59 -5.62 -12.18
C ASP A 64 -8.22 -6.15 -12.66
N MET A 65 -7.89 -7.36 -12.23
CA MET A 65 -6.60 -8.01 -12.40
C MET A 65 -6.77 -9.32 -13.19
N LEU A 66 -5.71 -9.77 -13.88
CA LEU A 66 -5.73 -11.10 -14.53
C LEU A 66 -5.88 -12.22 -13.50
N LEU A 67 -5.08 -12.16 -12.44
CA LEU A 67 -5.10 -13.05 -11.29
C LEU A 67 -5.21 -12.21 -10.02
N GLY A 68 -5.84 -12.74 -8.98
CA GLY A 68 -5.86 -12.15 -7.64
C GLY A 68 -5.24 -13.11 -6.64
N VAL A 69 -4.60 -12.61 -5.58
CA VAL A 69 -4.12 -13.45 -4.49
C VAL A 69 -5.23 -13.77 -3.50
N ASP A 70 -5.23 -14.99 -2.98
CA ASP A 70 -6.04 -15.40 -1.84
C ASP A 70 -5.30 -15.15 -0.50
N ASP A 71 -5.94 -15.48 0.62
CA ASP A 71 -5.40 -15.32 1.98
C ASP A 71 -4.21 -16.25 2.30
N GLN A 72 -3.92 -17.20 1.40
CA GLN A 72 -2.72 -18.05 1.43
C GLN A 72 -1.62 -17.50 0.51
N LEU A 73 -1.77 -16.26 0.01
CA LEU A 73 -0.87 -15.61 -0.93
C LEU A 73 -0.68 -16.39 -2.25
N GLN A 74 -1.68 -17.22 -2.61
CA GLN A 74 -1.66 -17.99 -3.86
C GLN A 74 -2.39 -17.22 -4.98
N PRO A 75 -1.78 -17.06 -6.16
CA PRO A 75 -2.45 -16.45 -7.31
C PRO A 75 -3.58 -17.35 -7.82
N LYS A 76 -4.77 -16.78 -7.96
CA LYS A 76 -5.98 -17.43 -8.49
C LYS A 76 -6.50 -16.67 -9.71
N PRO A 77 -7.13 -17.34 -10.67
CA PRO A 77 -7.78 -16.69 -11.80
C PRO A 77 -8.80 -15.63 -11.34
N GLN A 78 -8.74 -14.42 -11.95
CA GLN A 78 -9.69 -13.34 -11.71
C GLN A 78 -10.38 -12.92 -13.02
N MET A 79 -9.74 -12.16 -13.90
CA MET A 79 -10.23 -11.92 -15.28
C MET A 79 -9.96 -13.11 -16.20
N VAL A 80 -8.98 -13.92 -15.87
CA VAL A 80 -8.62 -15.13 -16.62
C VAL A 80 -9.63 -16.25 -16.40
N GLU A 81 -10.11 -16.87 -17.47
CA GLU A 81 -10.92 -18.09 -17.47
C GLU A 81 -10.02 -19.32 -17.21
N SER A 82 -8.92 -19.39 -17.99
CA SER A 82 -7.94 -20.48 -17.92
C SER A 82 -6.56 -20.01 -18.34
N TYR A 83 -5.55 -20.74 -17.92
CA TYR A 83 -4.17 -20.56 -18.39
C TYR A 83 -3.49 -21.89 -18.60
N GLU A 84 -2.50 -21.90 -19.48
CA GLU A 84 -1.62 -23.03 -19.73
C GLU A 84 -0.18 -22.58 -19.94
N ASN A 85 0.76 -23.47 -19.71
CA ASN A 85 2.17 -23.24 -20.01
C ASN A 85 2.82 -24.49 -20.58
N THR A 86 3.88 -24.31 -21.37
CA THR A 86 4.72 -25.41 -21.79
C THR A 86 5.55 -25.97 -20.63
N PRO A 87 5.95 -27.25 -20.65
CA PRO A 87 6.72 -27.88 -19.57
C PRO A 87 8.04 -27.18 -19.24
N ASP A 88 8.62 -26.46 -20.20
CA ASP A 88 9.83 -25.65 -20.03
C ASP A 88 9.58 -24.21 -19.55
N PHE A 89 8.32 -23.85 -19.23
CA PHE A 89 7.90 -22.53 -18.79
C PHE A 89 8.30 -21.37 -19.72
N LYS A 90 8.48 -21.65 -21.03
CA LYS A 90 8.81 -20.63 -22.02
C LYS A 90 7.60 -20.07 -22.77
N THR A 91 6.50 -20.79 -22.81
CA THR A 91 5.26 -20.28 -23.39
C THR A 91 4.18 -20.29 -22.33
N TRP A 92 3.50 -19.15 -22.17
CA TRP A 92 2.35 -18.99 -21.29
C TRP A 92 1.18 -18.44 -22.09
N THR A 93 0.03 -19.09 -22.00
CA THR A 93 -1.21 -18.67 -22.67
C THR A 93 -2.27 -18.41 -21.62
N PHE A 94 -2.92 -17.25 -21.69
CA PHE A 94 -4.00 -16.84 -20.78
C PHE A 94 -5.24 -16.55 -21.61
N LYS A 95 -6.41 -17.06 -21.20
CA LYS A 95 -7.68 -16.81 -21.84
C LYS A 95 -8.60 -16.02 -20.93
N LEU A 96 -9.13 -14.89 -21.38
CA LEU A 96 -10.05 -14.05 -20.63
C LEU A 96 -11.44 -14.69 -20.52
N ARG A 97 -12.12 -14.47 -19.39
CA ARG A 97 -13.54 -14.80 -19.23
C ARG A 97 -14.39 -14.01 -20.24
N PRO A 98 -15.54 -14.55 -20.69
CA PRO A 98 -16.47 -13.79 -21.52
C PRO A 98 -17.18 -12.67 -20.72
N GLY A 99 -17.68 -11.66 -21.43
CA GLY A 99 -18.54 -10.62 -20.87
C GLY A 99 -17.86 -9.54 -20.05
N LEU A 100 -16.52 -9.52 -19.96
CA LEU A 100 -15.78 -8.47 -19.28
C LEU A 100 -15.94 -7.14 -20.02
N LYS A 101 -16.24 -6.06 -19.27
CA LYS A 101 -16.45 -4.72 -19.81
C LYS A 101 -15.68 -3.67 -19.01
N PHE A 102 -15.24 -2.64 -19.69
CA PHE A 102 -14.79 -1.41 -19.06
C PHE A 102 -15.99 -0.52 -18.64
N HIS A 103 -15.69 0.49 -17.83
CA HIS A 103 -16.69 1.42 -17.29
C HIS A 103 -17.41 2.26 -18.36
N ASP A 104 -16.80 2.44 -19.52
CA ASP A 104 -17.39 3.12 -20.70
C ASP A 104 -18.29 2.19 -21.55
N GLY A 105 -18.37 0.90 -21.18
CA GLY A 105 -19.19 -0.10 -21.85
C GLY A 105 -18.44 -0.93 -22.88
N GLU A 106 -17.23 -0.52 -23.28
CA GLU A 106 -16.41 -1.27 -24.23
C GLU A 106 -15.97 -2.63 -23.65
N PRO A 107 -15.85 -3.68 -24.49
CA PRO A 107 -15.36 -4.98 -24.05
C PRO A 107 -13.89 -4.89 -23.66
N VAL A 108 -13.50 -5.69 -22.66
CA VAL A 108 -12.07 -5.92 -22.34
C VAL A 108 -11.52 -6.96 -23.31
N LEU A 109 -10.50 -6.58 -24.05
CA LEU A 109 -9.86 -7.41 -25.07
C LEU A 109 -8.42 -7.75 -24.72
N ALA A 110 -7.88 -8.79 -25.35
CA ALA A 110 -6.48 -9.23 -25.18
C ALA A 110 -5.46 -8.10 -25.47
N LYS A 111 -5.74 -7.19 -26.41
CA LYS A 111 -4.89 -6.03 -26.70
C LYS A 111 -4.74 -5.08 -25.52
N ASP A 112 -5.82 -4.90 -24.72
CA ASP A 112 -5.80 -4.06 -23.52
C ASP A 112 -4.88 -4.68 -22.45
N VAL A 113 -4.94 -6.00 -22.33
CA VAL A 113 -4.07 -6.78 -21.43
C VAL A 113 -2.61 -6.66 -21.85
N VAL A 114 -2.31 -6.84 -23.14
CA VAL A 114 -0.95 -6.70 -23.71
C VAL A 114 -0.38 -5.30 -23.42
N ALA A 115 -1.16 -4.26 -23.65
CA ALA A 115 -0.74 -2.87 -23.40
C ALA A 115 -0.49 -2.64 -21.89
N SER A 116 -1.39 -3.13 -21.02
CA SER A 116 -1.28 -3.02 -19.56
C SER A 116 -0.04 -3.72 -19.02
N ILE A 117 0.23 -4.95 -19.49
CA ILE A 117 1.43 -5.71 -19.11
C ILE A 117 2.70 -4.97 -19.56
N ASN A 118 2.75 -4.46 -20.80
CA ASN A 118 3.90 -3.74 -21.32
C ASN A 118 4.21 -2.50 -20.47
N ARG A 119 3.19 -1.72 -20.05
CA ARG A 119 3.37 -0.56 -19.17
C ARG A 119 3.89 -0.97 -17.80
N TRP A 120 3.28 -2.01 -17.20
CA TRP A 120 3.63 -2.52 -15.88
C TRP A 120 5.07 -3.07 -15.83
N MET A 121 5.50 -3.86 -16.84
CA MET A 121 6.84 -4.44 -16.90
C MET A 121 7.98 -3.41 -16.88
N VAL A 122 7.70 -2.15 -17.23
CA VAL A 122 8.70 -1.07 -17.18
C VAL A 122 8.92 -0.57 -15.76
N ARG A 123 7.87 -0.59 -14.93
CA ARG A 123 7.88 0.02 -13.58
C ARG A 123 8.08 -0.99 -12.47
N ASP A 124 7.73 -2.23 -12.70
CA ASP A 124 7.91 -3.31 -11.73
C ASP A 124 9.31 -3.92 -11.86
N ALA A 125 10.24 -3.47 -11.03
CA ALA A 125 11.62 -3.91 -11.07
C ALA A 125 11.79 -5.40 -10.67
N PRO A 126 11.16 -5.91 -9.57
CA PRO A 126 11.47 -7.26 -9.08
C PRO A 126 10.91 -8.39 -9.95
N MET A 127 9.76 -8.21 -10.61
CA MET A 127 9.11 -9.25 -11.39
C MET A 127 8.86 -8.87 -12.84
N GLY A 128 8.29 -7.70 -13.10
CA GLY A 128 8.03 -7.21 -14.45
C GLY A 128 9.29 -7.00 -15.26
N GLY A 129 10.34 -6.45 -14.67
CA GLY A 129 11.66 -6.29 -15.30
C GLY A 129 12.29 -7.61 -15.76
N PRO A 130 12.38 -8.63 -14.90
CA PRO A 130 12.81 -9.98 -15.29
C PRO A 130 11.96 -10.64 -16.38
N ILE A 131 10.63 -10.47 -16.37
CA ILE A 131 9.76 -10.95 -17.44
C ILE A 131 10.09 -10.23 -18.73
N LYS A 132 10.16 -8.90 -18.71
CA LYS A 132 10.47 -8.06 -19.88
C LYS A 132 11.76 -8.50 -20.57
N LYS A 133 12.83 -8.76 -19.80
CA LYS A 133 14.13 -9.22 -20.32
C LYS A 133 14.06 -10.60 -20.97
N ARG A 134 13.10 -11.44 -20.59
CA ARG A 134 12.91 -12.79 -21.10
C ARG A 134 11.89 -12.88 -22.22
N THR A 135 11.10 -11.84 -22.45
CA THR A 135 10.00 -11.85 -23.42
C THR A 135 10.52 -11.59 -24.82
N ASP A 136 10.41 -12.57 -25.70
CA ASP A 136 10.62 -12.42 -27.13
C ASP A 136 9.36 -11.86 -27.81
N ALA A 137 8.18 -12.31 -27.37
CA ALA A 137 6.90 -11.80 -27.85
C ALA A 137 5.83 -11.85 -26.76
N LEU A 138 4.99 -10.81 -26.72
CA LEU A 138 3.74 -10.74 -25.96
C LEU A 138 2.64 -10.34 -26.92
N GLU A 139 1.70 -11.23 -27.19
CA GLU A 139 0.77 -11.14 -28.29
C GLU A 139 -0.70 -11.29 -27.83
N ALA A 140 -1.58 -10.51 -28.43
CA ALA A 140 -3.02 -10.82 -28.49
C ALA A 140 -3.22 -11.79 -29.66
N VAL A 141 -3.45 -13.07 -29.35
CA VAL A 141 -3.65 -14.13 -30.36
C VAL A 141 -5.02 -14.00 -31.02
N ASP A 142 -6.01 -13.67 -30.21
CA ASP A 142 -7.38 -13.30 -30.59
C ASP A 142 -7.93 -12.29 -29.55
N ASP A 143 -9.21 -11.96 -29.62
CA ASP A 143 -9.85 -10.98 -28.74
C ASP A 143 -9.76 -11.31 -27.25
N ARG A 144 -9.57 -12.59 -26.88
CA ARG A 144 -9.56 -13.07 -25.50
C ARG A 144 -8.31 -13.82 -25.08
N THR A 145 -7.39 -14.11 -26.00
CA THR A 145 -6.23 -14.96 -25.75
C THR A 145 -4.93 -14.17 -25.84
N ILE A 146 -4.17 -14.19 -24.75
CA ILE A 146 -2.87 -13.54 -24.61
C ILE A 146 -1.79 -14.62 -24.53
N ARG A 147 -0.69 -14.44 -25.24
CA ARG A 147 0.44 -15.36 -25.23
C ARG A 147 1.77 -14.67 -25.00
N PHE A 148 2.53 -15.18 -24.03
CA PHE A 148 3.95 -14.90 -23.88
C PHE A 148 4.78 -15.97 -24.58
N ARG A 149 5.82 -15.55 -25.29
CA ARG A 149 6.95 -16.38 -25.71
C ARG A 149 8.22 -15.84 -25.07
N LEU A 150 8.92 -16.70 -24.33
CA LEU A 150 10.11 -16.34 -23.57
C LEU A 150 11.34 -17.05 -24.12
N ASN A 151 12.48 -16.35 -24.13
CA ASN A 151 13.79 -16.94 -24.51
C ASN A 151 14.39 -17.79 -23.37
N GLN A 152 13.95 -17.59 -22.13
CA GLN A 152 14.37 -18.35 -20.94
C GLN A 152 13.16 -18.76 -20.11
N PRO A 153 13.22 -19.89 -19.38
CA PRO A 153 12.16 -20.32 -18.45
C PRO A 153 11.80 -19.25 -17.42
N TYR A 154 10.50 -19.14 -17.11
CA TYR A 154 10.02 -18.29 -16.01
C TYR A 154 8.84 -18.93 -15.28
N ALA A 155 9.14 -19.85 -14.34
CA ALA A 155 8.12 -20.60 -13.60
C ALA A 155 7.30 -19.74 -12.61
N LYS A 156 7.78 -18.56 -12.21
CA LYS A 156 7.10 -17.67 -11.28
C LYS A 156 6.08 -16.70 -11.95
N MET A 157 5.67 -16.97 -13.21
CA MET A 157 4.78 -16.10 -13.99
C MET A 157 3.47 -15.75 -13.27
N LEU A 158 2.80 -16.75 -12.70
CA LEU A 158 1.51 -16.54 -12.03
C LEU A 158 1.65 -15.63 -10.78
N PHE A 159 2.72 -15.82 -10.02
CA PHE A 159 3.02 -14.95 -8.87
C PHE A 159 3.31 -13.52 -9.32
N ALA A 160 4.02 -13.35 -10.44
CA ALA A 160 4.36 -12.03 -10.96
C ALA A 160 3.14 -11.23 -11.36
N ILE A 161 2.27 -11.81 -12.20
CA ILE A 161 1.09 -11.11 -12.74
C ILE A 161 -0.08 -11.06 -11.78
N GLY A 162 -0.08 -11.87 -10.71
CA GLY A 162 -1.14 -11.95 -9.70
C GLY A 162 -0.80 -11.27 -8.36
N LYS A 163 0.42 -10.72 -8.20
CA LYS A 163 0.83 -10.12 -6.93
C LYS A 163 -0.02 -8.92 -6.52
N SER A 164 -0.24 -8.74 -5.23
CA SER A 164 -0.93 -7.58 -4.65
C SER A 164 0.01 -6.40 -4.34
N SER A 165 1.32 -6.65 -4.27
CA SER A 165 2.32 -5.61 -4.00
C SER A 165 2.42 -4.60 -5.13
N THR A 166 2.83 -3.38 -4.79
CA THR A 166 2.95 -2.28 -5.75
C THR A 166 4.28 -2.29 -6.52
N PRO A 167 4.29 -1.94 -7.80
CA PRO A 167 3.15 -1.71 -8.69
C PRO A 167 2.37 -2.98 -8.98
N THR A 168 1.06 -2.94 -8.82
CA THR A 168 0.16 -4.07 -9.10
C THR A 168 -0.26 -4.03 -10.56
N LEU A 169 -0.34 -5.19 -11.23
CA LEU A 169 -0.78 -5.29 -12.62
C LEU A 169 -2.31 -5.14 -12.70
N PHE A 170 -2.78 -3.94 -12.99
CA PHE A 170 -4.18 -3.65 -13.29
C PHE A 170 -4.41 -3.57 -14.79
N ILE A 171 -5.56 -4.05 -15.26
CA ILE A 171 -5.92 -4.04 -16.68
C ILE A 171 -6.70 -2.77 -17.01
N MET A 172 -6.15 -2.00 -17.92
CA MET A 172 -6.66 -0.71 -18.39
C MET A 172 -7.01 -0.78 -19.88
N PRO A 173 -7.92 0.04 -20.40
CA PRO A 173 -8.08 0.23 -21.84
C PRO A 173 -6.73 0.52 -22.51
N GLU A 174 -6.48 -0.05 -23.69
CA GLU A 174 -5.21 0.10 -24.43
C GLU A 174 -4.79 1.57 -24.53
N ARG A 175 -5.72 2.48 -24.88
CA ARG A 175 -5.44 3.93 -24.99
C ARG A 175 -4.89 4.56 -23.71
N ILE A 176 -5.29 4.04 -22.53
CA ILE A 176 -4.80 4.51 -21.22
C ILE A 176 -3.48 3.82 -20.89
N ALA A 177 -3.40 2.52 -21.13
CA ALA A 177 -2.21 1.71 -20.87
C ALA A 177 -0.99 2.12 -21.74
N GLN A 178 -1.20 2.73 -22.89
CA GLN A 178 -0.16 3.28 -23.75
C GLN A 178 0.45 4.61 -23.22
N THR A 179 -0.10 5.18 -22.12
CA THR A 179 0.54 6.30 -21.45
C THR A 179 1.95 5.93 -21.02
N ASP A 180 2.90 6.84 -21.25
CA ASP A 180 4.30 6.67 -20.82
C ASP A 180 4.34 6.21 -19.36
N PRO A 181 5.05 5.12 -19.03
CA PRO A 181 5.10 4.57 -17.67
C PRO A 181 5.62 5.54 -16.60
N TYR A 182 6.33 6.59 -17.00
CA TYR A 182 6.84 7.65 -16.11
C TYR A 182 5.92 8.89 -16.03
N LYS A 183 4.79 8.88 -16.78
CA LYS A 183 3.76 9.92 -16.72
C LYS A 183 2.48 9.37 -16.13
N GLN A 184 1.76 10.23 -15.40
CA GLN A 184 0.47 9.87 -14.83
C GLN A 184 -0.61 9.78 -15.91
N ILE A 185 -1.52 8.81 -15.75
CA ILE A 185 -2.74 8.73 -16.57
C ILE A 185 -3.68 9.89 -16.22
N SER A 186 -4.51 10.28 -17.19
CA SER A 186 -5.52 11.36 -17.04
C SER A 186 -6.96 10.87 -17.05
N GLU A 187 -7.18 9.61 -17.48
CA GLU A 187 -8.47 8.93 -17.47
C GLU A 187 -8.46 7.79 -16.44
N TYR A 188 -9.57 7.61 -15.70
CA TYR A 188 -9.70 6.61 -14.65
C TYR A 188 -10.81 5.60 -15.01
N ILE A 189 -10.77 5.08 -16.23
CA ILE A 189 -11.68 4.04 -16.72
C ILE A 189 -11.04 2.68 -16.49
N GLY A 190 -11.74 1.83 -15.77
CA GLY A 190 -11.33 0.47 -15.44
C GLY A 190 -12.39 -0.55 -15.74
N SER A 191 -12.14 -1.79 -15.32
CA SER A 191 -13.01 -2.96 -15.45
C SER A 191 -13.42 -3.53 -14.10
N GLY A 192 -13.14 -2.81 -13.01
CA GLY A 192 -13.45 -3.22 -11.64
C GLY A 192 -14.90 -2.94 -11.24
N PRO A 193 -15.28 -3.30 -10.00
CA PRO A 193 -16.67 -3.24 -9.55
C PRO A 193 -17.20 -1.83 -9.31
N MET A 194 -16.32 -0.80 -9.28
CA MET A 194 -16.71 0.59 -9.00
C MET A 194 -16.13 1.54 -10.05
N ARG A 195 -16.90 2.57 -10.42
CA ARG A 195 -16.46 3.71 -11.23
C ARG A 195 -15.92 4.81 -10.35
N PHE A 196 -14.79 5.40 -10.72
CA PHE A 196 -14.27 6.59 -10.06
C PHE A 196 -15.00 7.85 -10.54
N LYS A 197 -15.46 8.67 -9.58
CA LYS A 197 -16.15 9.93 -9.84
C LYS A 197 -15.13 11.08 -9.82
N LYS A 198 -14.47 11.30 -10.96
CA LYS A 198 -13.45 12.35 -11.11
C LYS A 198 -14.01 13.75 -10.82
N ASP A 199 -15.25 14.00 -11.19
CA ASP A 199 -15.98 15.25 -10.96
C ASP A 199 -16.28 15.55 -9.48
N GLU A 200 -16.21 14.51 -8.62
CA GLU A 200 -16.39 14.63 -7.18
C GLU A 200 -15.08 14.44 -6.39
N TRP A 201 -13.97 14.25 -7.08
CA TRP A 201 -12.67 14.10 -6.44
C TRP A 201 -12.08 15.45 -6.03
N ILE A 202 -11.85 15.62 -4.74
CA ILE A 202 -11.19 16.77 -4.15
C ILE A 202 -9.96 16.26 -3.39
N PRO A 203 -8.75 16.31 -4.00
CA PRO A 203 -7.53 15.88 -3.31
C PRO A 203 -7.38 16.59 -1.95
N GLY A 204 -7.08 15.81 -0.91
CA GLY A 204 -7.02 16.30 0.45
C GLY A 204 -8.34 16.33 1.21
N ALA A 205 -9.47 16.06 0.57
CA ALA A 205 -10.78 16.06 1.20
C ALA A 205 -11.62 14.82 0.90
N LYS A 206 -11.81 14.48 -0.38
CA LYS A 206 -12.78 13.43 -0.75
C LYS A 206 -12.39 12.72 -2.04
N ALA A 207 -12.65 11.40 -2.10
CA ALA A 207 -12.69 10.62 -3.33
C ALA A 207 -13.95 9.75 -3.34
N VAL A 208 -14.58 9.58 -4.51
CA VAL A 208 -15.88 8.93 -4.61
C VAL A 208 -15.86 7.84 -5.67
N PHE A 209 -16.46 6.71 -5.31
CA PHE A 209 -16.61 5.54 -6.15
C PHE A 209 -18.09 5.15 -6.22
N GLU A 210 -18.60 4.90 -7.42
CA GLU A 210 -19.99 4.54 -7.71
C GLU A 210 -20.07 3.15 -8.30
N LYS A 211 -21.04 2.34 -7.88
CA LYS A 211 -21.18 0.95 -8.34
C LYS A 211 -21.29 0.84 -9.85
N PHE A 212 -20.51 -0.05 -10.42
CA PHE A 212 -20.59 -0.38 -11.85
C PHE A 212 -21.53 -1.56 -12.09
N GLY A 213 -22.75 -1.30 -12.56
CA GLY A 213 -23.74 -2.35 -12.85
C GLY A 213 -23.35 -3.32 -13.97
N GLY A 214 -22.33 -3.00 -14.77
CA GLY A 214 -21.81 -3.88 -15.82
C GLY A 214 -20.69 -4.81 -15.37
N TYR A 215 -20.28 -4.76 -14.09
CA TYR A 215 -19.26 -5.66 -13.56
C TYR A 215 -19.80 -7.10 -13.45
N VAL A 216 -19.03 -8.06 -13.92
CA VAL A 216 -19.37 -9.50 -13.87
C VAL A 216 -18.48 -10.17 -12.83
N PRO A 217 -18.93 -10.34 -11.58
CA PRO A 217 -18.14 -11.04 -10.56
C PRO A 217 -17.98 -12.52 -10.92
N ARG A 218 -16.95 -13.17 -10.36
CA ARG A 218 -16.83 -14.63 -10.40
C ARG A 218 -17.93 -15.27 -9.52
N ASP A 219 -18.23 -16.55 -9.78
CA ASP A 219 -19.22 -17.28 -9.00
C ASP A 219 -18.70 -17.69 -7.62
N GLU A 220 -17.40 -17.95 -7.52
CA GLU A 220 -16.75 -18.37 -6.28
C GLU A 220 -16.85 -17.27 -5.22
N LYS A 221 -16.90 -17.66 -3.94
CA LYS A 221 -16.83 -16.73 -2.82
C LYS A 221 -15.54 -15.91 -2.89
N ALA A 222 -15.64 -14.64 -2.57
CA ALA A 222 -14.45 -13.79 -2.50
C ALA A 222 -13.50 -14.27 -1.39
N ASN A 223 -12.19 -14.26 -1.72
CA ASN A 223 -11.12 -14.48 -0.78
C ASN A 223 -9.99 -13.49 -1.14
N TRP A 224 -9.84 -12.45 -0.37
CA TRP A 224 -8.99 -11.30 -0.64
C TRP A 224 -9.24 -10.73 -2.06
N LEU A 225 -8.26 -10.84 -2.98
CA LEU A 225 -8.37 -10.34 -4.36
C LEU A 225 -8.91 -11.39 -5.33
N ALA A 226 -9.06 -12.63 -4.90
CA ALA A 226 -9.61 -13.73 -5.70
C ALA A 226 -11.11 -13.88 -5.51
N GLY A 227 -11.80 -14.52 -6.49
CA GLY A 227 -13.22 -14.84 -6.43
C GLY A 227 -14.14 -13.69 -6.75
N GLY A 228 -15.40 -13.79 -6.33
CA GLY A 228 -16.48 -12.87 -6.69
C GLY A 228 -16.46 -11.57 -5.88
N LYS A 229 -15.96 -10.49 -6.47
CA LYS A 229 -15.94 -9.16 -5.87
C LYS A 229 -17.34 -8.51 -5.94
N ARG A 230 -18.23 -8.86 -5.02
CA ARG A 230 -19.62 -8.36 -4.98
C ARG A 230 -19.71 -7.13 -4.08
N ILE A 231 -20.01 -5.97 -4.66
CA ILE A 231 -20.23 -4.72 -3.91
C ILE A 231 -21.72 -4.58 -3.58
N HIS A 232 -22.03 -4.37 -2.29
CA HIS A 232 -23.38 -4.17 -1.78
C HIS A 232 -23.78 -2.70 -1.62
N PHE A 233 -22.81 -1.78 -1.76
CA PHE A 233 -23.01 -0.33 -1.73
C PHE A 233 -23.22 0.22 -3.14
N ASP A 234 -24.09 1.22 -3.26
CA ASP A 234 -24.23 1.98 -4.51
C ASP A 234 -23.10 3.01 -4.62
N ARG A 235 -22.56 3.43 -3.45
CA ARG A 235 -21.54 4.46 -3.36
C ARG A 235 -20.58 4.17 -2.22
N ILE A 236 -19.27 4.38 -2.46
CA ILE A 236 -18.21 4.38 -1.46
C ILE A 236 -17.56 5.77 -1.49
N GLU A 237 -17.55 6.43 -0.35
CA GLU A 237 -16.95 7.76 -0.17
C GLU A 237 -15.71 7.63 0.72
N TRP A 238 -14.56 7.96 0.17
CA TRP A 238 -13.35 8.12 0.95
C TRP A 238 -13.29 9.54 1.47
N GLN A 239 -13.32 9.69 2.77
CA GLN A 239 -13.20 10.98 3.46
C GLN A 239 -11.77 11.11 4.00
N ILE A 240 -11.06 12.13 3.54
CA ILE A 240 -9.68 12.37 3.96
C ILE A 240 -9.72 13.20 5.23
N VAL A 241 -9.39 12.57 6.36
CA VAL A 241 -9.36 13.21 7.69
C VAL A 241 -7.95 13.05 8.26
N PRO A 242 -7.04 14.02 8.03
CA PRO A 242 -5.64 13.89 8.44
C PRO A 242 -5.42 13.83 9.95
N ASP A 243 -6.30 14.46 10.72
CA ASP A 243 -6.24 14.43 12.19
C ASP A 243 -6.94 13.17 12.73
N GLY A 244 -6.15 12.28 13.34
CA GLY A 244 -6.64 11.00 13.85
C GLY A 244 -7.65 11.11 14.99
N ALA A 245 -7.61 12.18 15.80
CA ALA A 245 -8.58 12.40 16.85
C ALA A 245 -9.95 12.81 16.25
N THR A 246 -9.93 13.67 15.24
CA THR A 246 -11.12 14.03 14.45
C THR A 246 -11.72 12.81 13.74
N ALA A 247 -10.89 11.97 13.12
CA ALA A 247 -11.34 10.73 12.49
C ALA A 247 -12.00 9.78 13.51
N GLY A 248 -11.40 9.62 14.70
CA GLY A 248 -11.96 8.82 15.79
C GLY A 248 -13.29 9.37 16.31
N ALA A 249 -13.45 10.70 16.41
CA ALA A 249 -14.70 11.35 16.79
C ALA A 249 -15.79 11.13 15.71
N ALA A 250 -15.44 11.28 14.43
CA ALA A 250 -16.36 11.05 13.31
C ALA A 250 -16.87 9.59 13.25
N LEU A 251 -16.03 8.59 13.59
CA LEU A 251 -16.48 7.21 13.72
C LEU A 251 -17.43 7.03 14.90
N GLN A 252 -17.17 7.67 16.04
CA GLN A 252 -18.02 7.58 17.23
C GLN A 252 -19.39 8.26 17.02
N SER A 253 -19.43 9.40 16.33
CA SER A 253 -20.68 10.10 15.98
C SER A 253 -21.49 9.43 14.87
N GLY A 254 -20.84 8.57 14.04
CA GLY A 254 -21.45 7.93 12.89
C GLY A 254 -21.41 8.77 11.60
N GLU A 255 -20.57 9.80 11.57
CA GLU A 255 -20.29 10.55 10.34
C GLU A 255 -19.50 9.70 9.32
N VAL A 256 -18.65 8.80 9.82
CA VAL A 256 -17.94 7.80 9.01
C VAL A 256 -18.23 6.39 9.54
N ASP A 257 -18.05 5.39 8.67
CA ASP A 257 -18.41 4.01 8.97
C ASP A 257 -17.20 3.13 9.28
N TRP A 258 -16.02 3.44 8.69
CA TRP A 258 -14.82 2.61 8.80
C TRP A 258 -13.54 3.45 8.71
N LEU A 259 -12.63 3.27 9.67
CA LEU A 259 -11.27 3.81 9.68
C LEU A 259 -10.28 2.71 9.30
N GLU A 260 -9.47 2.91 8.26
CA GLU A 260 -8.41 1.98 7.85
C GLU A 260 -7.31 1.89 8.92
N THR A 261 -6.89 3.04 9.47
CA THR A 261 -5.82 3.13 10.46
C THR A 261 -6.19 4.11 11.57
N PRO A 262 -6.96 3.68 12.58
CA PRO A 262 -7.26 4.52 13.74
C PRO A 262 -5.98 4.84 14.52
N LEU A 263 -5.92 6.01 15.13
CA LEU A 263 -4.80 6.43 15.98
C LEU A 263 -4.65 5.48 17.18
N SER A 264 -3.44 4.98 17.44
CA SER A 264 -3.16 3.96 18.46
C SER A 264 -3.64 4.37 19.85
N ASP A 265 -3.45 5.64 20.24
CA ASP A 265 -3.87 6.18 21.53
C ASP A 265 -5.39 6.18 21.73
N LEU A 266 -6.17 6.15 20.65
CA LEU A 266 -7.64 6.11 20.73
C LEU A 266 -8.21 4.69 20.81
N ILE A 267 -7.41 3.65 20.57
CA ILE A 267 -7.88 2.26 20.59
C ILE A 267 -8.58 1.87 21.90
N PRO A 268 -8.05 2.20 23.09
CA PRO A 268 -8.76 1.90 24.35
C PRO A 268 -10.12 2.58 24.46
N LEU A 269 -10.26 3.80 23.93
CA LEU A 269 -11.53 4.54 23.90
C LEU A 269 -12.51 3.91 22.90
N LEU A 270 -12.07 3.61 21.70
CA LEU A 270 -12.91 2.99 20.64
C LEU A 270 -13.41 1.62 21.09
N LYS A 271 -12.58 0.79 21.72
CA LYS A 271 -12.96 -0.53 22.26
C LYS A 271 -14.03 -0.46 23.36
N LYS A 272 -14.17 0.67 24.06
CA LYS A 272 -15.22 0.88 25.07
C LYS A 272 -16.58 1.26 24.47
N ASN A 273 -16.62 1.69 23.22
CA ASN A 273 -17.86 2.08 22.55
C ASN A 273 -18.54 0.83 21.96
N SER A 274 -19.70 0.47 22.50
CA SER A 274 -20.45 -0.73 22.06
C SER A 274 -20.93 -0.68 20.60
N ASN A 275 -20.93 0.49 19.96
CA ASN A 275 -21.30 0.67 18.55
C ASN A 275 -20.10 0.52 17.58
N ILE A 276 -18.90 0.25 18.10
CA ILE A 276 -17.67 0.18 17.32
C ILE A 276 -17.00 -1.17 17.52
N ALA A 277 -16.59 -1.79 16.44
CA ALA A 277 -15.67 -2.92 16.43
C ALA A 277 -14.25 -2.43 16.13
N VAL A 278 -13.27 -3.04 16.80
CA VAL A 278 -11.84 -2.78 16.61
C VAL A 278 -11.14 -4.13 16.49
N ASP A 279 -10.40 -4.35 15.41
CA ASP A 279 -9.64 -5.59 15.22
C ASP A 279 -8.33 -5.32 14.47
N ILE A 280 -7.39 -6.27 14.52
CA ILE A 280 -6.16 -6.23 13.73
C ILE A 280 -6.51 -6.20 12.24
N ALA A 281 -5.93 -5.23 11.51
CA ALA A 281 -6.19 -5.07 10.08
C ALA A 281 -5.54 -6.20 9.25
N ASP A 282 -4.26 -6.48 9.51
CA ASP A 282 -3.49 -7.50 8.80
C ASP A 282 -2.70 -8.39 9.78
N PRO A 283 -2.94 -9.71 9.81
CA PRO A 283 -2.17 -10.65 10.64
C PRO A 283 -0.69 -10.71 10.29
N LEU A 284 -0.34 -10.50 9.00
CA LEU A 284 1.05 -10.46 8.51
C LEU A 284 1.76 -9.16 8.88
N GLY A 285 1.01 -8.16 9.38
CA GLY A 285 1.54 -6.90 9.88
C GLY A 285 2.31 -6.08 8.87
N ASN A 286 3.20 -5.24 9.37
CA ASN A 286 3.97 -4.29 8.58
C ASN A 286 5.42 -4.22 9.06
N ILE A 287 6.34 -3.94 8.14
CA ILE A 287 7.74 -3.64 8.44
C ILE A 287 7.96 -2.15 8.24
N GLY A 288 8.32 -1.43 9.30
CA GLY A 288 8.68 -0.04 9.22
C GLY A 288 10.00 0.15 8.47
N SER A 289 10.13 1.23 7.72
CA SER A 289 11.25 1.46 6.81
C SER A 289 11.81 2.87 6.92
N PHE A 290 13.07 2.93 7.35
CA PHE A 290 13.93 4.09 7.23
C PHE A 290 14.63 4.01 5.87
N ARG A 291 14.05 4.60 4.84
CA ARG A 291 14.56 4.53 3.46
C ARG A 291 15.63 5.57 3.21
N ILE A 292 16.76 5.12 2.67
CA ILE A 292 17.97 5.90 2.42
C ILE A 292 18.16 6.12 0.92
N ASN A 293 18.60 7.31 0.53
CA ASN A 293 19.05 7.60 -0.83
C ASN A 293 20.55 7.27 -0.96
N HIS A 294 20.87 6.28 -1.78
CA HIS A 294 22.23 5.80 -1.99
C HIS A 294 23.01 6.57 -3.07
N LEU A 295 22.37 7.53 -3.76
CA LEU A 295 23.01 8.24 -4.87
C LEU A 295 24.02 9.28 -4.40
N TYR A 296 23.82 9.86 -3.21
CA TYR A 296 24.53 11.06 -2.79
C TYR A 296 25.21 10.90 -1.43
N PRO A 297 26.35 11.63 -1.21
CA PRO A 297 26.91 11.77 0.12
C PRO A 297 25.91 12.34 1.12
N PRO A 298 25.98 11.95 2.42
CA PRO A 298 26.97 11.01 2.94
C PRO A 298 26.53 9.54 2.84
N PHE A 299 25.30 9.25 2.41
CA PHE A 299 24.69 7.91 2.46
C PHE A 299 25.09 6.98 1.31
N ASN A 300 25.79 7.46 0.28
CA ASN A 300 26.44 6.59 -0.70
C ASN A 300 27.59 5.76 -0.08
N ASP A 301 28.14 6.20 1.06
CA ASP A 301 29.11 5.42 1.85
C ASP A 301 28.40 4.46 2.81
N VAL A 302 28.69 3.17 2.71
CA VAL A 302 28.13 2.14 3.59
C VAL A 302 28.51 2.33 5.07
N ARG A 303 29.66 2.95 5.36
CA ARG A 303 30.11 3.22 6.73
C ARG A 303 29.15 4.19 7.43
N VAL A 304 28.68 5.22 6.71
CA VAL A 304 27.67 6.17 7.23
C VAL A 304 26.34 5.44 7.51
N ARG A 305 25.89 4.60 6.58
CA ARG A 305 24.67 3.82 6.79
C ARG A 305 24.78 2.86 7.98
N ARG A 306 25.92 2.22 8.17
CA ARG A 306 26.24 1.36 9.33
C ARG A 306 26.31 2.14 10.64
N ALA A 307 26.81 3.36 10.62
CA ALA A 307 26.82 4.23 11.80
C ALA A 307 25.39 4.53 12.27
N VAL A 308 24.49 4.87 11.36
CA VAL A 308 23.06 5.05 11.70
C VAL A 308 22.44 3.74 12.19
N GLN A 309 22.78 2.60 11.57
CA GLN A 309 22.29 1.27 12.01
C GLN A 309 22.72 0.96 13.45
N MET A 310 23.96 1.30 13.87
CA MET A 310 24.46 1.09 15.24
C MET A 310 23.74 1.95 16.28
N ALA A 311 23.25 3.11 15.88
CA ALA A 311 22.56 4.06 16.74
C ALA A 311 21.04 3.80 16.83
N LEU A 312 20.48 2.98 15.93
CA LEU A 312 19.06 2.74 15.83
C LEU A 312 18.55 1.82 16.96
N SER A 313 17.43 2.18 17.58
CA SER A 313 16.64 1.34 18.48
C SER A 313 15.26 1.10 17.89
N GLN A 314 14.95 -0.12 17.50
CA GLN A 314 13.62 -0.44 16.97
C GLN A 314 12.52 -0.27 18.03
N GLU A 315 12.83 -0.43 19.30
CA GLU A 315 11.90 -0.19 20.42
C GLU A 315 11.40 1.26 20.44
N ASP A 316 12.31 2.26 20.24
CA ASP A 316 11.93 3.67 20.20
C ASP A 316 10.97 3.95 19.02
N TYR A 317 11.21 3.33 17.84
CA TYR A 317 10.33 3.47 16.69
C TYR A 317 8.98 2.81 16.93
N MET A 318 8.96 1.61 17.49
CA MET A 318 7.73 0.87 17.71
C MET A 318 6.87 1.51 18.80
N GLY A 319 7.47 1.95 19.90
CA GLY A 319 6.78 2.74 20.93
C GLY A 319 6.14 4.01 20.36
N ALA A 320 6.83 4.71 19.44
CA ALA A 320 6.27 5.90 18.79
C ALA A 320 5.16 5.60 17.78
N VAL A 321 5.19 4.44 17.09
CA VAL A 321 4.23 4.07 16.04
C VAL A 321 2.97 3.42 16.59
N VAL A 322 3.10 2.46 17.53
CA VAL A 322 1.98 1.66 18.05
C VAL A 322 1.76 1.80 19.55
N GLY A 323 2.64 2.53 20.26
CA GLY A 323 2.54 2.72 21.71
C GLY A 323 3.08 1.52 22.51
N ASP A 324 2.63 1.40 23.77
CA ASP A 324 3.18 0.47 24.75
C ASP A 324 2.63 -0.96 24.65
N ASP A 325 1.76 -1.26 23.69
CA ASP A 325 1.20 -2.61 23.52
C ASP A 325 2.20 -3.53 22.78
N GLU A 326 3.07 -4.19 23.53
CA GLU A 326 4.08 -5.11 22.99
C GLU A 326 3.49 -6.32 22.24
N THR A 327 2.18 -6.56 22.31
CA THR A 327 1.53 -7.60 21.50
C THR A 327 1.38 -7.20 20.03
N LEU A 328 1.49 -5.92 19.75
CA LEU A 328 1.35 -5.34 18.41
C LEU A 328 2.66 -5.19 17.66
N TRP A 329 3.81 -5.31 18.32
CA TRP A 329 5.09 -5.10 17.68
C TRP A 329 6.17 -6.04 18.18
N LYS A 330 7.23 -6.17 17.44
CA LYS A 330 8.47 -6.83 17.84
C LYS A 330 9.67 -6.24 17.11
N THR A 331 10.83 -6.38 17.68
CA THR A 331 12.09 -6.10 16.97
C THR A 331 12.24 -7.05 15.79
N LEU A 332 12.79 -6.53 14.70
CA LEU A 332 12.93 -7.24 13.43
C LEU A 332 14.36 -7.13 12.90
N PRO A 333 15.26 -8.05 13.26
CA PRO A 333 16.60 -8.13 12.71
C PRO A 333 16.62 -8.83 11.34
N SER A 334 15.66 -8.48 10.50
CA SER A 334 15.39 -9.14 9.21
C SER A 334 14.75 -8.17 8.22
N TYR A 335 14.87 -8.47 6.93
CA TYR A 335 14.05 -7.88 5.89
C TYR A 335 12.76 -8.68 5.64
N PHE A 336 12.65 -9.90 6.16
CA PHE A 336 11.54 -10.81 5.89
C PHE A 336 10.53 -10.86 7.04
N THR A 337 9.27 -11.08 6.68
CA THR A 337 8.13 -11.08 7.61
C THR A 337 8.26 -12.21 8.63
N PRO A 338 8.16 -11.90 9.93
CA PRO A 338 8.17 -12.93 10.99
C PRO A 338 7.04 -13.94 10.81
N ASP A 339 7.25 -15.13 11.38
CA ASP A 339 6.26 -16.21 11.41
C ASP A 339 5.90 -16.73 10.00
N THR A 340 6.77 -16.48 8.99
CA THR A 340 6.64 -16.98 7.62
C THR A 340 7.74 -18.00 7.28
N PRO A 341 7.55 -18.86 6.26
CA PRO A 341 8.49 -19.94 5.96
C PRO A 341 9.93 -19.51 5.64
N LEU A 342 10.12 -18.29 5.13
CA LEU A 342 11.42 -17.74 4.73
C LEU A 342 11.98 -16.71 5.70
N TYR A 343 11.37 -16.53 6.87
CA TYR A 343 11.92 -15.67 7.92
C TYR A 343 13.29 -16.14 8.38
N THR A 344 14.24 -15.22 8.53
CA THR A 344 15.60 -15.47 9.01
C THR A 344 16.16 -14.23 9.68
N GLU A 345 17.00 -14.39 10.68
CA GLU A 345 17.72 -13.31 11.36
C GLU A 345 19.21 -13.27 10.99
N ASN A 346 19.65 -14.08 10.03
CA ASN A 346 21.05 -14.15 9.64
C ASN A 346 21.57 -12.78 9.17
N GLY A 347 22.63 -12.28 9.80
CA GLY A 347 23.23 -10.96 9.55
C GLY A 347 22.53 -9.80 10.26
N GLY A 348 21.47 -10.05 11.05
CA GLY A 348 20.70 -9.02 11.75
C GLY A 348 21.26 -8.61 13.13
N ASP A 349 22.42 -9.10 13.54
CA ASP A 349 22.95 -8.93 14.90
C ASP A 349 23.13 -7.47 15.32
N ARG A 350 23.44 -6.57 14.35
CA ARG A 350 23.56 -5.13 14.63
C ARG A 350 22.26 -4.47 15.07
N LEU A 351 21.10 -5.05 14.71
CA LEU A 351 19.78 -4.57 15.13
C LEU A 351 19.29 -5.21 16.44
N LYS A 352 19.95 -6.27 16.92
CA LYS A 352 19.65 -6.95 18.21
C LYS A 352 20.40 -6.34 19.39
N GLY A 353 21.50 -5.63 19.12
CA GLY A 353 22.37 -5.06 20.15
C GLY A 353 21.79 -3.79 20.76
N LYS A 354 22.36 -3.39 21.91
CA LYS A 354 22.12 -2.06 22.44
C LYS A 354 22.69 -1.03 21.46
N ARG A 355 21.94 0.07 21.24
CA ARG A 355 22.43 1.20 20.46
C ARG A 355 23.73 1.76 21.03
N ASP A 356 24.65 2.13 20.16
CA ASP A 356 25.96 2.68 20.52
C ASP A 356 26.21 4.00 19.77
N TYR A 357 25.84 5.10 20.42
CA TYR A 357 26.01 6.44 19.86
C TYR A 357 27.50 6.83 19.71
N ASP A 358 28.37 6.37 20.60
CA ASP A 358 29.78 6.75 20.56
C ASP A 358 30.51 6.00 19.45
N ALA A 359 30.26 4.71 19.27
CA ALA A 359 30.74 3.96 18.12
C ALA A 359 30.19 4.54 16.80
N ALA A 360 28.92 4.94 16.76
CA ALA A 360 28.32 5.58 15.60
C ALA A 360 29.01 6.90 15.24
N LYS A 361 29.25 7.80 16.22
CA LYS A 361 30.00 9.06 16.02
C LYS A 361 31.40 8.82 15.51
N LYS A 362 32.10 7.83 16.10
CA LYS A 362 33.46 7.45 15.66
C LYS A 362 33.45 7.01 14.20
N LEU A 363 32.51 6.13 13.82
CA LEU A 363 32.41 5.63 12.46
C LEU A 363 32.02 6.73 11.45
N LEU A 364 31.16 7.70 11.83
CA LEU A 364 30.86 8.87 11.02
C LEU A 364 32.11 9.74 10.78
N ALA A 365 32.92 9.97 11.81
CA ALA A 365 34.19 10.72 11.67
C ALA A 365 35.19 9.97 10.77
N GLU A 366 35.32 8.64 10.93
CA GLU A 366 36.16 7.77 10.07
C GLU A 366 35.65 7.74 8.62
N ALA A 367 34.35 7.85 8.41
CA ALA A 367 33.76 7.97 7.08
C ALA A 367 33.95 9.35 6.44
N GLY A 368 34.39 10.33 7.23
CA GLY A 368 34.69 11.69 6.76
C GLY A 368 33.47 12.62 6.71
N TYR A 369 32.41 12.34 7.45
CA TYR A 369 31.24 13.23 7.56
C TYR A 369 31.66 14.58 8.19
N LYS A 370 31.33 15.70 7.52
CA LYS A 370 31.74 17.05 7.88
C LYS A 370 30.58 18.01 8.16
N ASN A 371 29.52 17.47 8.76
CA ASN A 371 28.30 18.24 9.10
C ASN A 371 27.47 18.69 7.89
N GLU A 372 27.52 17.97 6.78
CA GLU A 372 26.67 18.18 5.61
C GLU A 372 25.18 18.09 6.01
N PRO A 373 24.30 18.94 5.43
CA PRO A 373 22.87 18.89 5.76
C PRO A 373 22.23 17.58 5.30
N ILE A 374 21.46 16.96 6.18
CA ILE A 374 20.70 15.74 5.91
C ILE A 374 19.23 16.10 5.69
N ILE A 375 18.77 16.02 4.46
CA ILE A 375 17.37 16.29 4.11
C ILE A 375 16.52 15.09 4.49
N LEU A 376 15.69 15.24 5.53
CA LEU A 376 14.74 14.25 6.00
C LEU A 376 13.32 14.68 5.60
N LEU A 377 12.70 13.95 4.65
CA LEU A 377 11.31 14.17 4.26
C LEU A 377 10.38 13.44 5.24
N VAL A 378 9.45 14.16 5.85
CA VAL A 378 8.49 13.59 6.82
C VAL A 378 7.07 13.93 6.40
N ALA A 379 6.28 12.91 6.09
CA ALA A 379 4.85 13.08 5.86
C ALA A 379 4.14 13.19 7.22
N THR A 380 3.72 14.41 7.56
CA THR A 380 3.14 14.71 8.88
C THR A 380 1.63 14.46 8.97
N ASP A 381 0.99 14.25 7.83
CA ASP A 381 -0.42 13.86 7.69
C ASP A 381 -0.66 12.33 7.80
N VAL A 382 0.41 11.53 7.93
CA VAL A 382 0.36 10.08 8.15
C VAL A 382 1.06 9.74 9.47
N ALA A 383 0.30 9.32 10.48
CA ALA A 383 0.78 9.13 11.85
C ALA A 383 2.04 8.24 11.94
N ILE A 384 2.06 7.12 11.21
CA ILE A 384 3.19 6.17 11.20
C ILE A 384 4.48 6.84 10.69
N THR A 385 4.42 7.54 9.57
CA THR A 385 5.61 8.18 8.97
C THR A 385 6.07 9.38 9.78
N LYS A 386 5.13 10.12 10.39
CA LYS A 386 5.46 11.22 11.31
C LYS A 386 6.22 10.70 12.53
N ALA A 387 5.68 9.69 13.20
CA ALA A 387 6.32 9.09 14.38
C ALA A 387 7.74 8.58 14.05
N GLN A 388 7.91 7.83 12.95
CA GLN A 388 9.23 7.37 12.51
C GLN A 388 10.18 8.53 12.18
N GLY A 389 9.68 9.58 11.53
CA GLY A 389 10.47 10.77 11.19
C GLY A 389 10.97 11.53 12.41
N ASP A 390 10.12 11.68 13.43
CA ASP A 390 10.46 12.36 14.69
C ASP A 390 11.55 11.60 15.45
N VAL A 391 11.44 10.26 15.58
CA VAL A 391 12.46 9.41 16.20
C VAL A 391 13.78 9.49 15.40
N THR A 392 13.74 9.47 14.07
CA THR A 392 14.93 9.60 13.22
C THR A 392 15.61 10.94 13.41
N ALA A 393 14.85 12.03 13.48
CA ALA A 393 15.43 13.37 13.66
C ALA A 393 16.18 13.48 14.98
N ASP A 394 15.66 12.90 16.07
CA ASP A 394 16.35 12.83 17.36
C ASP A 394 17.61 11.95 17.29
N LEU A 395 17.47 10.72 16.76
CA LEU A 395 18.58 9.79 16.60
C LEU A 395 19.77 10.42 15.86
N LEU A 396 19.51 11.00 14.68
CA LEU A 396 20.57 11.59 13.85
C LEU A 396 21.26 12.77 14.54
N LYS A 397 20.50 13.61 15.26
CA LYS A 397 21.07 14.71 16.08
C LYS A 397 21.96 14.17 17.19
N ARG A 398 21.57 13.10 17.88
CA ARG A 398 22.36 12.47 18.95
C ARG A 398 23.71 11.94 18.48
N ILE A 399 23.80 11.48 17.24
CA ILE A 399 25.08 11.05 16.64
C ILE A 399 25.83 12.18 15.92
N GLY A 400 25.36 13.44 16.03
CA GLY A 400 26.03 14.62 15.51
C GLY A 400 25.77 14.92 14.04
N MET A 401 24.66 14.43 13.47
CA MET A 401 24.29 14.76 12.09
C MET A 401 23.43 16.02 12.01
N ASN A 402 23.64 16.84 10.97
CA ASN A 402 22.94 18.10 10.72
C ASN A 402 21.62 17.86 9.99
N VAL A 403 20.54 17.65 10.74
CA VAL A 403 19.24 17.27 10.21
C VAL A 403 18.42 18.48 9.78
N GLN A 404 18.00 18.48 8.53
CA GLN A 404 16.98 19.38 7.98
C GLN A 404 15.65 18.63 7.84
N TYR A 405 14.81 18.75 8.87
CA TYR A 405 13.48 18.14 8.92
C TYR A 405 12.52 18.93 8.03
N GLN A 406 12.00 18.27 6.98
CA GLN A 406 11.03 18.86 6.07
C GLN A 406 9.66 18.22 6.27
N ALA A 407 8.78 18.94 6.99
CA ALA A 407 7.39 18.55 7.18
C ALA A 407 6.59 18.76 5.88
N LEU A 408 5.99 17.71 5.37
CA LEU A 408 5.27 17.66 4.09
C LEU A 408 4.00 16.83 4.26
N ASP A 409 3.12 16.84 3.27
CA ASP A 409 2.07 15.84 3.12
C ASP A 409 2.58 14.60 2.37
N TRP A 410 1.88 13.46 2.53
CA TRP A 410 2.27 12.19 1.91
C TRP A 410 2.27 12.22 0.38
N GLY A 411 1.36 13.00 -0.22
CA GLY A 411 1.32 13.19 -1.67
C GLY A 411 2.59 13.86 -2.18
N THR A 412 3.04 14.93 -1.52
CA THR A 412 4.28 15.66 -1.81
C THR A 412 5.51 14.80 -1.56
N VAL A 413 5.57 14.04 -0.45
CA VAL A 413 6.65 13.06 -0.23
C VAL A 413 6.67 12.03 -1.36
N GLY A 414 5.51 11.54 -1.78
CA GLY A 414 5.37 10.58 -2.89
C GLY A 414 5.95 11.08 -4.22
N GLN A 415 5.81 12.37 -4.50
CA GLN A 415 6.40 13.01 -5.68
C GLN A 415 7.91 13.23 -5.51
N ARG A 416 8.32 13.82 -4.36
CA ARG A 416 9.73 14.16 -4.11
C ARG A 416 10.64 12.95 -4.01
N ARG A 417 10.19 11.85 -3.42
CA ARG A 417 11.01 10.62 -3.33
C ARG A 417 11.36 10.02 -4.70
N ALA A 418 10.62 10.36 -5.76
CA ALA A 418 10.91 9.93 -7.12
C ALA A 418 12.02 10.78 -7.80
N SER A 419 12.37 11.91 -7.23
CA SER A 419 13.43 12.78 -7.75
C SER A 419 14.82 12.18 -7.52
N LYS A 420 15.62 12.14 -8.57
CA LYS A 420 17.05 11.80 -8.54
C LYS A 420 17.96 13.03 -8.48
N GLU A 421 17.40 14.20 -8.28
CA GLU A 421 18.18 15.42 -8.15
C GLU A 421 19.04 15.39 -6.88
N PRO A 422 20.19 16.09 -6.88
CA PRO A 422 20.99 16.26 -5.68
C PRO A 422 20.19 16.92 -4.55
N PRO A 423 20.51 16.62 -3.28
CA PRO A 423 19.78 17.14 -2.12
C PRO A 423 19.68 18.66 -2.07
N ASP A 424 20.70 19.39 -2.52
CA ASP A 424 20.75 20.85 -2.64
C ASP A 424 19.92 21.42 -3.79
N LYS A 425 19.44 20.55 -4.71
CA LYS A 425 18.59 20.91 -5.86
C LYS A 425 17.18 20.31 -5.74
N GLY A 426 16.68 20.15 -4.51
CA GLY A 426 15.34 19.64 -4.24
C GLY A 426 15.24 18.10 -4.11
N GLY A 427 16.39 17.40 -4.12
CA GLY A 427 16.47 15.98 -3.78
C GLY A 427 16.32 15.72 -2.27
N TRP A 428 16.71 14.55 -1.82
CA TRP A 428 16.49 14.09 -0.46
C TRP A 428 17.53 13.05 -0.04
N HIS A 429 17.66 12.82 1.28
CA HIS A 429 18.51 11.79 1.83
C HIS A 429 17.73 10.66 2.48
N ILE A 430 16.64 10.97 3.19
CA ILE A 430 15.87 10.02 3.97
C ILE A 430 14.37 10.32 3.81
N PHE A 431 13.55 9.28 3.74
CA PHE A 431 12.12 9.33 4.03
C PHE A 431 11.68 8.06 4.75
N HIS A 432 10.54 8.13 5.43
CA HIS A 432 9.93 6.98 6.10
C HIS A 432 8.72 6.45 5.35
N THR A 433 8.54 5.13 5.46
CA THR A 433 7.37 4.40 4.97
C THR A 433 7.26 3.09 5.75
N TRP A 434 6.38 2.21 5.30
CA TRP A 434 6.31 0.82 5.75
C TRP A 434 6.04 -0.09 4.56
N HIS A 435 6.29 -1.37 4.75
CA HIS A 435 5.99 -2.44 3.79
C HIS A 435 5.01 -3.40 4.44
N ALA A 436 3.92 -3.74 3.75
CA ALA A 436 3.00 -4.78 4.21
C ALA A 436 3.74 -6.11 4.35
N GLY A 437 3.47 -6.87 5.41
CA GLY A 437 4.12 -8.14 5.63
C GLY A 437 3.96 -9.12 4.48
N ALA A 438 2.80 -9.11 3.82
CA ALA A 438 2.55 -9.89 2.60
C ALA A 438 3.54 -9.58 1.46
N ASP A 439 4.06 -8.34 1.38
CA ASP A 439 5.02 -7.93 0.36
C ASP A 439 6.47 -8.34 0.72
N CYS A 440 6.71 -8.78 1.97
CA CYS A 440 8.04 -9.10 2.50
C CYS A 440 8.23 -10.59 2.82
N VAL A 441 7.35 -11.47 2.34
CA VAL A 441 7.43 -12.92 2.59
C VAL A 441 8.51 -13.63 1.79
N ASN A 442 8.90 -13.03 0.66
CA ASN A 442 9.99 -13.49 -0.22
C ASN A 442 10.44 -12.35 -1.15
N PRO A 443 11.54 -12.48 -1.91
CA PRO A 443 12.06 -11.40 -2.75
C PRO A 443 11.16 -10.96 -3.90
N ALA A 444 10.23 -11.80 -4.37
CA ALA A 444 9.44 -11.55 -5.56
C ALA A 444 8.52 -10.30 -5.45
N PRO A 445 7.67 -10.15 -4.42
CA PRO A 445 6.86 -8.95 -4.24
C PRO A 445 7.64 -7.77 -3.62
N TYR A 446 8.89 -7.98 -3.19
CA TYR A 446 9.61 -7.08 -2.31
C TYR A 446 10.39 -5.99 -3.06
N THR A 447 9.68 -5.02 -3.58
CA THR A 447 10.26 -3.91 -4.36
C THR A 447 11.38 -3.15 -3.62
N ALA A 448 11.29 -2.99 -2.30
CA ALA A 448 12.28 -2.24 -1.52
C ALA A 448 13.61 -2.98 -1.33
N LEU A 449 13.65 -4.30 -1.53
CA LEU A 449 14.87 -5.13 -1.44
C LEU A 449 15.65 -5.16 -2.75
N ASP A 450 15.04 -4.75 -3.87
CA ASP A 450 15.71 -4.68 -5.17
C ASP A 450 16.87 -3.68 -5.13
N CYS A 451 18.07 -4.15 -5.50
CA CYS A 451 19.32 -3.40 -5.51
C CYS A 451 19.89 -3.25 -6.93
N SER A 452 19.03 -3.12 -7.94
CA SER A 452 19.39 -3.01 -9.36
C SER A 452 19.95 -1.63 -9.76
N GLY A 453 20.23 -0.76 -8.80
CA GLY A 453 20.81 0.56 -9.04
C GLY A 453 19.83 1.52 -9.71
N PRO A 454 20.10 2.03 -10.93
CA PRO A 454 19.27 3.07 -11.54
C PRO A 454 17.80 2.69 -11.75
N THR A 455 17.49 1.39 -11.80
CA THR A 455 16.13 0.86 -11.97
C THR A 455 15.50 0.41 -10.66
N ALA A 456 16.28 0.39 -9.56
CA ALA A 456 15.78 0.06 -8.22
C ALA A 456 14.72 1.07 -7.76
N TRP A 457 13.92 0.64 -6.79
CA TRP A 457 12.96 1.51 -6.12
C TRP A 457 13.65 2.73 -5.47
N PHE A 458 12.89 3.77 -5.16
CA PHE A 458 13.37 5.04 -4.60
C PHE A 458 14.46 4.85 -3.55
N GLY A 459 15.54 5.64 -3.66
CA GLY A 459 16.78 5.46 -2.91
C GLY A 459 17.86 4.72 -3.71
N TRP A 460 17.49 4.01 -4.76
CA TRP A 460 18.36 3.44 -5.80
C TRP A 460 19.59 2.69 -5.28
N PRO A 461 19.43 1.74 -4.33
CA PRO A 461 20.55 0.92 -3.89
C PRO A 461 21.13 0.12 -5.06
N ASN A 462 22.45 0.01 -5.09
CA ASN A 462 23.16 -0.74 -6.12
C ASN A 462 24.12 -1.75 -5.45
N SER A 463 23.71 -3.02 -5.42
CA SER A 463 24.51 -4.10 -4.85
C SER A 463 24.42 -5.34 -5.73
N PRO A 464 25.49 -5.64 -6.51
CA PRO A 464 25.55 -6.87 -7.29
C PRO A 464 25.41 -8.15 -6.43
N GLU A 465 25.93 -8.15 -5.21
CA GLU A 465 25.83 -9.28 -4.28
C GLU A 465 24.38 -9.56 -3.89
N VAL A 466 23.63 -8.53 -3.47
CA VAL A 466 22.19 -8.69 -3.13
C VAL A 466 21.42 -9.17 -4.35
N GLN A 467 21.67 -8.60 -5.54
CA GLN A 467 21.01 -9.02 -6.78
C GLN A 467 21.33 -10.46 -7.18
N ALA A 468 22.59 -10.92 -6.97
CA ALA A 468 22.96 -12.30 -7.21
C ALA A 468 22.16 -13.27 -6.32
N LYS A 469 22.00 -12.94 -5.02
CA LYS A 469 21.20 -13.76 -4.09
C LYS A 469 19.71 -13.77 -4.43
N ILE A 470 19.15 -12.66 -4.90
CA ILE A 470 17.79 -12.63 -5.44
C ILE A 470 17.67 -13.55 -6.66
N ALA A 471 18.65 -13.54 -7.57
CA ALA A 471 18.65 -14.41 -8.74
C ALA A 471 18.78 -15.90 -8.36
N GLU A 472 19.64 -16.24 -7.39
CA GLU A 472 19.76 -17.59 -6.82
C GLU A 472 18.44 -18.08 -6.24
N TRP A 473 17.71 -17.21 -5.50
CA TRP A 473 16.39 -17.55 -4.97
C TRP A 473 15.39 -17.89 -6.09
N TYR A 474 15.38 -17.13 -7.20
CA TYR A 474 14.50 -17.44 -8.34
C TYR A 474 14.81 -18.80 -8.97
N ALA A 475 16.05 -19.28 -8.86
CA ALA A 475 16.51 -20.56 -9.39
C ALA A 475 16.40 -21.72 -8.39
N ALA A 476 16.05 -21.44 -7.13
CA ALA A 476 15.99 -22.46 -6.07
C ALA A 476 14.90 -23.51 -6.40
N PRO A 477 15.23 -24.80 -6.36
CA PRO A 477 14.32 -25.88 -6.76
C PRO A 477 13.30 -26.25 -5.68
N ASP A 478 13.61 -25.97 -4.41
CA ASP A 478 12.80 -26.39 -3.26
C ASP A 478 12.91 -25.41 -2.08
N LEU A 479 12.02 -25.55 -1.11
CA LEU A 479 11.94 -24.68 0.07
C LEU A 479 13.22 -24.73 0.94
N ALA A 480 13.92 -25.85 1.00
CA ALA A 480 15.15 -25.99 1.81
C ALA A 480 16.27 -25.12 1.21
N THR A 481 16.44 -25.18 -0.12
CA THR A 481 17.35 -24.34 -0.86
C THR A 481 16.94 -22.85 -0.77
N GLU A 482 15.64 -22.55 -0.93
CA GLU A 482 15.13 -21.19 -0.75
C GLU A 482 15.52 -20.61 0.63
N LYS A 483 15.33 -21.38 1.72
CA LYS A 483 15.70 -20.93 3.08
C LYS A 483 17.18 -20.60 3.21
N THR A 484 18.05 -21.41 2.64
CA THR A 484 19.51 -21.19 2.67
C THR A 484 19.86 -19.89 1.91
N VAL A 485 19.34 -19.73 0.70
CA VAL A 485 19.59 -18.53 -0.12
C VAL A 485 19.04 -17.28 0.56
N ILE A 486 17.86 -17.37 1.18
CA ILE A 486 17.26 -16.23 1.89
C ILE A 486 18.07 -15.84 3.14
N ALA A 487 18.66 -16.80 3.84
CA ALA A 487 19.56 -16.49 4.95
C ALA A 487 20.81 -15.70 4.48
N ASP A 488 21.40 -16.10 3.36
CA ASP A 488 22.52 -15.38 2.76
C ASP A 488 22.12 -14.02 2.20
N LEU A 489 20.94 -13.94 1.57
CA LEU A 489 20.37 -12.70 1.05
C LEU A 489 20.13 -11.68 2.18
N ASN A 490 19.52 -12.12 3.30
CA ASN A 490 19.31 -11.26 4.45
C ASN A 490 20.63 -10.71 4.99
N LYS A 491 21.65 -11.57 5.12
CA LYS A 491 22.98 -11.15 5.55
C LYS A 491 23.60 -10.12 4.58
N ALA A 492 23.62 -10.39 3.29
CA ALA A 492 24.16 -9.48 2.28
C ALA A 492 23.42 -8.13 2.29
N ALA A 493 22.10 -8.13 2.42
CA ALA A 493 21.28 -6.93 2.47
C ALA A 493 21.51 -6.12 3.76
N MET A 494 21.69 -6.81 4.93
CA MET A 494 22.03 -6.17 6.20
C MET A 494 23.44 -5.58 6.20
N ASP A 495 24.42 -6.26 5.61
CA ASP A 495 25.80 -5.77 5.51
C ASP A 495 25.92 -4.57 4.55
N PHE A 496 25.13 -4.57 3.46
CA PHE A 496 25.05 -3.44 2.52
C PHE A 496 24.19 -2.28 3.07
N VAL A 497 23.28 -2.56 4.00
CA VAL A 497 22.28 -1.62 4.54
C VAL A 497 21.41 -1.05 3.41
N VAL A 498 20.58 -1.91 2.81
CA VAL A 498 19.66 -1.54 1.71
C VAL A 498 18.68 -0.45 2.17
N TYR A 499 18.12 -0.62 3.35
CA TYR A 499 17.39 0.34 4.17
C TYR A 499 17.47 -0.14 5.63
N LEU A 500 16.99 0.65 6.59
CA LEU A 500 16.95 0.21 7.98
C LEU A 500 15.52 -0.20 8.36
N PRO A 501 15.27 -1.48 8.67
CA PRO A 501 14.01 -1.89 9.29
C PRO A 501 13.86 -1.22 10.66
N THR A 502 12.74 -0.51 10.86
CA THR A 502 12.48 0.19 12.13
C THR A 502 11.67 -0.65 13.11
N GLY A 503 11.37 -1.89 12.77
CA GLY A 503 10.63 -2.88 13.54
C GLY A 503 9.47 -3.48 12.76
N PHE A 504 8.86 -4.49 13.33
CA PHE A 504 7.63 -5.11 12.83
C PHE A 504 6.45 -4.70 13.71
N PHE A 505 5.32 -4.35 13.10
CA PHE A 505 4.12 -3.97 13.84
C PHE A 505 2.83 -4.41 13.16
N LYS A 506 1.78 -4.59 13.96
CA LYS A 506 0.41 -4.81 13.52
C LYS A 506 -0.40 -3.55 13.83
N GLY A 507 -1.23 -3.13 12.88
CA GLY A 507 -2.15 -2.01 13.06
C GLY A 507 -3.57 -2.49 13.30
N TYR A 508 -4.38 -1.67 13.96
CA TYR A 508 -5.81 -1.86 14.06
C TYR A 508 -6.54 -1.23 12.87
N GLN A 509 -7.73 -1.73 12.60
CA GLN A 509 -8.81 -1.07 11.89
C GLN A 509 -10.00 -0.92 12.84
N ALA A 510 -10.89 0.03 12.58
CA ALA A 510 -12.07 0.23 13.41
C ALA A 510 -13.28 0.58 12.54
N TRP A 511 -14.43 0.00 12.86
CA TRP A 511 -15.65 0.23 12.08
C TRP A 511 -16.90 0.20 12.97
N ARG A 512 -17.99 0.75 12.47
CA ARG A 512 -19.28 0.71 13.16
C ARG A 512 -19.87 -0.70 13.12
N ASN A 513 -20.44 -1.16 14.24
CA ASN A 513 -21.00 -2.51 14.40
C ASN A 513 -22.17 -2.84 13.47
N ASN A 514 -22.72 -1.84 12.75
CA ASN A 514 -23.69 -2.09 11.68
C ASN A 514 -23.05 -2.52 10.36
N LEU A 515 -21.72 -2.54 10.26
CA LEU A 515 -21.01 -3.17 9.15
C LEU A 515 -20.72 -4.64 9.46
N SER A 516 -20.89 -5.50 8.46
CA SER A 516 -20.49 -6.92 8.49
C SER A 516 -19.70 -7.28 7.23
N GLY A 517 -18.94 -8.37 7.28
CA GLY A 517 -18.11 -8.82 6.15
C GLY A 517 -16.72 -8.20 6.10
N ILE A 518 -16.31 -7.40 7.09
CA ILE A 518 -14.94 -6.88 7.18
C ILE A 518 -13.96 -8.04 7.40
N VAL A 519 -12.92 -8.10 6.59
CA VAL A 519 -11.89 -9.14 6.65
C VAL A 519 -10.53 -8.57 7.01
N LYS A 520 -9.64 -9.42 7.54
CA LYS A 520 -8.24 -9.10 7.82
C LYS A 520 -7.43 -9.32 6.53
N ALA A 521 -6.82 -8.27 6.03
CA ALA A 521 -6.03 -8.31 4.80
C ALA A 521 -5.00 -7.15 4.75
N PRO A 522 -3.94 -7.24 3.94
CA PRO A 522 -2.95 -6.17 3.77
C PRO A 522 -3.47 -4.97 2.95
N PHE A 523 -4.78 -4.92 2.72
CA PHE A 523 -5.52 -3.86 2.03
C PHE A 523 -7.00 -3.92 2.42
N PRO A 524 -7.73 -2.80 2.38
CA PRO A 524 -9.18 -2.83 2.64
C PRO A 524 -9.90 -3.63 1.56
N VAL A 525 -10.76 -4.55 1.98
CA VAL A 525 -11.60 -5.38 1.11
C VAL A 525 -13.04 -4.88 1.23
N PHE A 526 -13.57 -4.30 0.15
CA PHE A 526 -14.90 -3.66 0.14
C PHE A 526 -16.02 -4.58 -0.38
N TRP A 527 -15.67 -5.69 -1.06
CA TRP A 527 -16.64 -6.68 -1.51
C TRP A 527 -17.09 -7.58 -0.36
N ASP A 528 -18.34 -8.03 -0.45
CA ASP A 528 -19.07 -8.77 0.57
C ASP A 528 -19.26 -8.00 1.90
N VAL A 529 -18.90 -6.72 1.97
CA VAL A 529 -19.22 -5.84 3.11
C VAL A 529 -20.64 -5.31 2.96
N THR A 530 -21.43 -5.39 4.04
CA THR A 530 -22.82 -4.90 4.09
C THR A 530 -23.02 -3.96 5.28
N LYS A 531 -24.00 -3.06 5.18
CA LYS A 531 -24.39 -2.10 6.23
C LYS A 531 -25.88 -2.33 6.56
N ALA A 532 -26.17 -2.59 7.85
CA ALA A 532 -27.53 -2.76 8.36
C ALA A 532 -28.26 -1.42 8.54
#